data_401fde4af63d8aa2d3be38accec9ffba
#
_entry.id   401fde4af63d8aa2d3be38accec9ffba
#
_cell.length_a   1.000
_cell.length_b   1.000
_cell.length_c   1.000
_cell.angle_alpha   90.00
_cell.angle_beta   90.00
_cell.angle_gamma   90.00
#
_symmetry.space_group_name_H-M   'P 1'
#
loop_
_entity.id
_entity.type
_entity.pdbx_description
1 polymer ?
#
loop_
_entity_poly.entity_id
_entity_poly.type
_entity_poly.pdbx_seq_one_letter_code
_entity_poly.pdbx_strand_id
1 'polypeptide(L)'
;KESIKTSGEIFNRFPFEIFKKESWDIEHIDSFTENEVKNKETQIEWLKSAKLDLDLNPELVNQINLFMEDSSFKKSFEEIKSIIVKEAGEDSNNEDDKNSIGNLTLLDAGTNRGYGNALFPTKRRKIIEKDTAGKFIPICTKNVFLKYFDTKGTSRTQWTKQDIHNYQNHIGFSLESFLPFKTIVSNE
;
A
#
# COMPACT_ATOMS: atom_id res chain seq x y z
N LYS A 1 -12.70 27.86 -28.09
CA LYS A 1 -11.43 27.09 -28.15
C LYS A 1 -10.49 27.36 -26.97
N GLU A 2 -10.81 28.26 -26.07
CA GLU A 2 -10.01 28.60 -24.86
C GLU A 2 -10.36 27.75 -23.63
N SER A 3 -11.50 27.10 -23.58
CA SER A 3 -11.96 26.36 -22.39
C SER A 3 -11.25 25.02 -22.12
N ILE A 4 -10.51 24.47 -23.09
CA ILE A 4 -9.86 23.16 -22.94
C ILE A 4 -8.46 23.26 -22.32
N LYS A 5 -7.79 24.42 -22.42
CA LYS A 5 -6.46 24.61 -21.80
C LYS A 5 -6.50 24.85 -20.28
N THR A 6 -7.60 25.38 -19.78
CA THR A 6 -7.75 25.67 -18.34
C THR A 6 -8.15 24.46 -17.50
N SER A 7 -8.74 23.42 -18.09
CA SER A 7 -9.15 22.21 -17.35
C SER A 7 -7.96 21.33 -16.92
N GLY A 8 -6.86 21.30 -17.69
CA GLY A 8 -5.67 20.52 -17.35
C GLY A 8 -4.87 21.09 -16.16
N GLU A 9 -4.87 22.40 -15.98
CA GLU A 9 -4.16 23.04 -14.86
C GLU A 9 -4.89 22.90 -13.52
N ILE A 10 -6.22 22.80 -13.55
CA ILE A 10 -7.04 22.67 -12.32
C ILE A 10 -6.84 21.30 -11.67
N PHE A 11 -6.64 20.24 -12.44
CA PHE A 11 -6.44 18.89 -11.92
C PHE A 11 -5.04 18.66 -11.31
N ASN A 12 -4.09 19.54 -11.56
CA ASN A 12 -2.71 19.40 -11.06
C ASN A 12 -2.44 20.20 -9.78
N ARG A 13 -3.43 20.90 -9.25
CA ARG A 13 -3.25 21.62 -7.97
C ARG A 13 -3.55 20.72 -6.80
N PHE A 14 -2.59 20.65 -5.87
CA PHE A 14 -2.80 19.95 -4.61
C PHE A 14 -3.91 20.65 -3.81
N PRO A 15 -4.97 19.91 -3.38
CA PRO A 15 -6.13 20.51 -2.72
C PRO A 15 -5.84 20.72 -1.23
N PHE A 16 -5.08 21.78 -0.90
CA PHE A 16 -4.69 22.10 0.47
C PHE A 16 -5.87 22.25 1.44
N GLU A 17 -7.03 22.66 0.96
CA GLU A 17 -8.23 22.78 1.80
C GLU A 17 -8.73 21.41 2.25
N ILE A 18 -8.77 20.43 1.35
CA ILE A 18 -9.15 19.05 1.66
C ILE A 18 -8.10 18.42 2.58
N PHE A 19 -6.81 18.64 2.28
CA PHE A 19 -5.69 18.16 3.11
C PHE A 19 -5.82 18.62 4.57
N LYS A 20 -6.11 19.92 4.79
CA LYS A 20 -6.28 20.47 6.14
C LYS A 20 -7.54 19.94 6.83
N LYS A 21 -8.65 19.83 6.08
CA LYS A 21 -9.96 19.39 6.63
C LYS A 21 -9.96 17.91 7.02
N GLU A 22 -9.32 17.05 6.24
CA GLU A 22 -9.37 15.60 6.41
C GLU A 22 -8.23 15.04 7.27
N SER A 23 -7.36 15.91 7.80
CA SER A 23 -6.24 15.49 8.67
C SER A 23 -5.43 14.35 8.04
N TRP A 24 -4.78 14.64 6.93
CA TRP A 24 -4.01 13.62 6.21
C TRP A 24 -2.75 13.24 6.98
N ASP A 25 -2.40 11.97 6.87
CA ASP A 25 -1.28 11.36 7.57
C ASP A 25 -0.40 10.58 6.62
N ILE A 26 0.79 10.24 7.08
CA ILE A 26 1.72 9.36 6.38
C ILE A 26 1.31 7.92 6.63
N GLU A 27 1.15 7.16 5.56
CA GLU A 27 0.83 5.73 5.59
C GLU A 27 1.97 4.92 4.99
N HIS A 28 2.29 3.80 5.62
CA HIS A 28 3.20 2.81 5.06
C HIS A 28 2.49 1.98 4.00
N ILE A 29 3.10 1.87 2.82
CA ILE A 29 2.58 1.07 1.70
C ILE A 29 2.64 -0.41 2.06
N ASP A 30 3.82 -0.91 2.41
CA ASP A 30 4.00 -2.17 3.13
C ASP A 30 3.85 -1.92 4.63
N SER A 31 3.00 -2.69 5.28
CA SER A 31 2.69 -2.49 6.70
C SER A 31 3.89 -2.72 7.59
N PHE A 32 4.26 -1.68 8.34
CA PHE A 32 5.33 -1.74 9.35
C PHE A 32 4.90 -2.44 10.64
N THR A 33 3.66 -2.87 10.79
CA THR A 33 3.11 -3.09 12.10
C THR A 33 3.46 -4.44 12.71
N GLU A 34 4.15 -4.35 13.84
CA GLU A 34 4.15 -5.33 14.93
C GLU A 34 2.82 -5.35 15.71
N ASN A 35 1.82 -4.56 15.32
CA ASN A 35 0.53 -4.56 16.02
C ASN A 35 -0.14 -5.91 15.86
N GLU A 36 -0.14 -6.67 16.94
CA GLU A 36 -0.84 -7.95 17.01
C GLU A 36 -2.33 -7.77 16.72
N VAL A 37 -2.85 -8.54 15.80
CA VAL A 37 -4.29 -8.67 15.55
C VAL A 37 -4.86 -9.54 16.67
N LYS A 38 -5.26 -8.90 17.79
CA LYS A 38 -5.50 -9.62 19.06
C LYS A 38 -6.83 -10.36 19.13
N ASN A 39 -7.88 -9.83 18.53
CA ASN A 39 -9.19 -10.44 18.67
C ASN A 39 -9.53 -11.33 17.47
N LYS A 40 -10.30 -12.40 17.72
CA LYS A 40 -10.67 -13.40 16.72
C LYS A 40 -11.43 -12.80 15.53
N GLU A 41 -12.25 -11.80 15.76
CA GLU A 41 -13.06 -11.17 14.71
C GLU A 41 -12.17 -10.43 13.70
N THR A 42 -11.24 -9.61 14.19
CA THR A 42 -10.28 -8.91 13.31
C THR A 42 -9.30 -9.88 12.62
N GLN A 43 -8.94 -10.99 13.26
CA GLN A 43 -8.17 -12.06 12.61
C GLN A 43 -8.92 -12.68 11.44
N ILE A 44 -10.21 -12.98 11.64
CA ILE A 44 -11.07 -13.53 10.58
C ILE A 44 -11.25 -12.54 9.43
N GLU A 45 -11.46 -11.25 9.72
CA GLU A 45 -11.58 -10.21 8.70
C GLU A 45 -10.28 -10.05 7.89
N TRP A 46 -9.14 -10.10 8.56
CA TRP A 46 -7.84 -10.06 7.91
C TRP A 46 -7.64 -11.25 6.96
N LEU A 47 -7.95 -12.47 7.42
CA LEU A 47 -7.85 -13.69 6.62
C LEU A 47 -8.81 -13.68 5.42
N LYS A 48 -10.05 -13.20 5.61
CA LYS A 48 -11.01 -13.03 4.50
C LYS A 48 -10.48 -12.06 3.44
N SER A 49 -9.87 -10.97 3.87
CA SER A 49 -9.26 -10.00 2.94
C SER A 49 -8.08 -10.62 2.19
N ALA A 50 -7.21 -11.35 2.87
CA ALA A 50 -6.09 -12.03 2.23
C ALA A 50 -6.57 -13.06 1.17
N LYS A 51 -7.60 -13.86 1.50
CA LYS A 51 -8.22 -14.79 0.53
C LYS A 51 -8.81 -14.10 -0.69
N LEU A 52 -9.35 -12.90 -0.52
CA LEU A 52 -9.96 -12.14 -1.61
C LEU A 52 -8.89 -11.51 -2.53
N ASP A 53 -7.79 -11.07 -1.93
CA ASP A 53 -6.84 -10.17 -2.59
C ASP A 53 -5.58 -10.89 -3.11
N LEU A 54 -5.34 -12.14 -2.66
CA LEU A 54 -4.21 -12.96 -3.07
C LEU A 54 -4.68 -14.24 -3.76
N ASP A 55 -3.88 -14.69 -4.72
CA ASP A 55 -4.05 -16.01 -5.35
C ASP A 55 -3.34 -17.07 -4.49
N LEU A 56 -3.97 -17.41 -3.36
CA LEU A 56 -3.43 -18.36 -2.39
C LEU A 56 -3.60 -19.80 -2.90
N ASN A 57 -2.60 -20.65 -2.61
CA ASN A 57 -2.70 -22.06 -2.93
C ASN A 57 -3.87 -22.73 -2.18
N PRO A 58 -4.47 -23.83 -2.75
CA PRO A 58 -5.65 -24.48 -2.17
C PRO A 58 -5.44 -25.02 -0.76
N GLU A 59 -4.23 -25.44 -0.40
CA GLU A 59 -3.92 -25.96 0.94
C GLU A 59 -4.00 -24.83 1.97
N LEU A 60 -3.44 -23.66 1.68
CA LEU A 60 -3.49 -22.49 2.56
C LEU A 60 -4.92 -21.98 2.70
N VAL A 61 -5.69 -21.94 1.61
CA VAL A 61 -7.13 -21.61 1.66
C VAL A 61 -7.89 -22.56 2.57
N ASN A 62 -7.60 -23.86 2.52
CA ASN A 62 -8.20 -24.84 3.42
C ASN A 62 -7.82 -24.59 4.89
N GLN A 63 -6.56 -24.29 5.18
CA GLN A 63 -6.11 -23.96 6.55
C GLN A 63 -6.81 -22.70 7.08
N ILE A 64 -7.01 -21.68 6.25
CA ILE A 64 -7.75 -20.48 6.60
C ILE A 64 -9.20 -20.82 6.95
N ASN A 65 -9.86 -21.65 6.13
CA ASN A 65 -11.25 -22.06 6.40
C ASN A 65 -11.36 -22.83 7.71
N LEU A 66 -10.47 -23.79 7.95
CA LEU A 66 -10.42 -24.54 9.22
C LEU A 66 -10.19 -23.61 10.41
N PHE A 67 -9.30 -22.63 10.31
CA PHE A 67 -9.10 -21.66 11.38
C PHE A 67 -10.36 -20.82 11.68
N MET A 68 -11.16 -20.52 10.66
CA MET A 68 -12.39 -19.73 10.83
C MET A 68 -13.56 -20.55 11.41
N GLU A 69 -13.67 -21.84 11.05
CA GLU A 69 -14.85 -22.67 11.28
C GLU A 69 -14.66 -23.70 12.39
N ASP A 70 -13.45 -24.18 12.59
CA ASP A 70 -13.13 -25.27 13.52
C ASP A 70 -12.32 -24.78 14.73
N SER A 71 -12.96 -24.75 15.90
CA SER A 71 -12.31 -24.37 17.15
C SER A 71 -11.24 -25.36 17.63
N SER A 72 -11.20 -26.58 17.08
CA SER A 72 -10.19 -27.61 17.38
C SER A 72 -8.95 -27.51 16.48
N PHE A 73 -8.97 -26.63 15.48
CA PHE A 73 -7.83 -26.45 14.58
C PHE A 73 -6.60 -25.90 15.33
N LYS A 74 -5.47 -26.56 15.17
CA LYS A 74 -4.29 -26.35 16.04
C LYS A 74 -3.37 -25.22 15.61
N LYS A 75 -3.37 -24.82 14.32
CA LYS A 75 -2.51 -23.72 13.87
C LYS A 75 -3.02 -22.38 14.40
N SER A 76 -2.09 -21.57 14.90
CA SER A 76 -2.38 -20.20 15.35
C SER A 76 -2.60 -19.26 14.16
N PHE A 77 -3.23 -18.12 14.43
CA PHE A 77 -3.35 -17.03 13.45
C PHE A 77 -1.99 -16.56 12.93
N GLU A 78 -0.99 -16.43 13.83
CA GLU A 78 0.34 -15.95 13.47
C GLU A 78 1.10 -16.92 12.54
N GLU A 79 0.91 -18.24 12.70
CA GLU A 79 1.48 -19.24 11.78
C GLU A 79 0.88 -19.11 10.38
N ILE A 80 -0.43 -18.95 10.27
CA ILE A 80 -1.11 -18.76 8.97
C ILE A 80 -0.71 -17.43 8.36
N LYS A 81 -0.73 -16.35 9.16
CA LYS A 81 -0.36 -15.01 8.75
C LYS A 81 1.06 -14.96 8.19
N SER A 82 2.03 -15.61 8.85
CA SER A 82 3.42 -15.62 8.39
C SER A 82 3.58 -16.24 7.00
N ILE A 83 2.82 -17.29 6.69
CA ILE A 83 2.82 -17.92 5.37
C ILE A 83 2.23 -16.95 4.33
N ILE A 84 1.11 -16.30 4.67
CA ILE A 84 0.43 -15.34 3.77
C ILE A 84 1.32 -14.14 3.48
N VAL A 85 1.96 -13.56 4.51
CA VAL A 85 2.89 -12.42 4.37
C VAL A 85 4.04 -12.78 3.44
N LYS A 86 4.57 -13.99 3.57
CA LYS A 86 5.63 -14.50 2.69
C LYS A 86 5.14 -14.66 1.24
N GLU A 87 3.95 -15.20 1.00
CA GLU A 87 3.35 -15.28 -0.34
C GLU A 87 3.07 -13.91 -0.94
N ALA A 88 2.74 -12.91 -0.11
CA ALA A 88 2.59 -11.52 -0.53
C ALA A 88 3.91 -10.81 -0.83
N GLY A 89 5.07 -11.41 -0.49
CA GLY A 89 6.39 -10.83 -0.72
C GLY A 89 6.75 -9.68 0.24
N GLU A 90 6.03 -9.54 1.36
CA GLU A 90 6.22 -8.48 2.34
C GLU A 90 7.16 -8.88 3.50
N ASP A 91 7.61 -10.13 3.56
CA ASP A 91 8.51 -10.63 4.60
C ASP A 91 9.99 -10.26 4.40
N SER A 92 10.35 -9.82 3.20
CA SER A 92 11.74 -9.53 2.82
C SER A 92 12.20 -8.10 3.14
N ASN A 93 11.29 -7.21 3.54
CA ASN A 93 11.58 -5.81 3.79
C ASN A 93 12.10 -5.62 5.23
N ASN A 94 13.32 -5.10 5.37
CA ASN A 94 13.89 -4.75 6.67
C ASN A 94 13.36 -3.40 7.20
N GLU A 95 13.72 -3.01 8.43
CA GLU A 95 13.26 -1.75 9.04
C GLU A 95 13.66 -0.51 8.22
N ASP A 96 14.86 -0.49 7.64
CA ASP A 96 15.35 0.65 6.84
C ASP A 96 14.50 0.80 5.57
N ASP A 97 14.20 -0.31 4.89
CA ASP A 97 13.34 -0.31 3.71
C ASP A 97 11.91 0.15 4.08
N LYS A 98 11.37 -0.34 5.18
CA LYS A 98 10.02 0.01 5.65
C LYS A 98 9.87 1.49 6.01
N ASN A 99 10.90 2.10 6.57
CA ASN A 99 10.90 3.53 6.93
C ASN A 99 11.40 4.45 5.81
N SER A 100 11.82 3.90 4.66
CA SER A 100 12.26 4.72 3.53
C SER A 100 11.09 5.49 2.89
N ILE A 101 11.39 6.64 2.28
CA ILE A 101 10.39 7.42 1.54
C ILE A 101 9.72 6.60 0.42
N GLY A 102 10.42 5.60 -0.11
CA GLY A 102 9.90 4.66 -1.10
C GLY A 102 8.80 3.74 -0.58
N ASN A 103 8.57 3.69 0.74
CA ASN A 103 7.49 2.92 1.35
C ASN A 103 6.40 3.81 1.98
N LEU A 104 6.43 5.11 1.75
CA LEU A 104 5.52 6.06 2.37
C LEU A 104 4.60 6.73 1.35
N THR A 105 3.38 7.00 1.76
CA THR A 105 2.41 7.76 0.97
C THR A 105 1.50 8.59 1.86
N LEU A 106 0.64 9.44 1.27
CA LEU A 106 -0.28 10.30 1.99
C LEU A 106 -1.71 9.77 1.90
N LEU A 107 -2.37 9.63 3.05
CA LEU A 107 -3.78 9.27 3.13
C LEU A 107 -4.52 10.13 4.16
N ASP A 108 -5.84 10.30 3.96
CA ASP A 108 -6.69 10.85 5.00
C ASP A 108 -6.79 9.91 6.21
N ALA A 109 -6.88 10.48 7.41
CA ALA A 109 -6.91 9.72 8.66
C ALA A 109 -8.04 8.67 8.74
N GLY A 110 -9.17 8.90 8.06
CA GLY A 110 -10.29 7.95 8.00
C GLY A 110 -9.96 6.72 7.15
N THR A 111 -9.27 6.92 6.05
CA THR A 111 -8.81 5.85 5.18
C THR A 111 -7.67 5.06 5.83
N ASN A 112 -6.70 5.76 6.40
CA ASN A 112 -5.55 5.15 7.09
C ASN A 112 -6.01 4.21 8.22
N ARG A 113 -6.89 4.67 9.12
CA ARG A 113 -7.45 3.82 10.19
C ARG A 113 -8.17 2.59 9.70
N GLY A 114 -8.76 2.62 8.52
CA GLY A 114 -9.45 1.48 7.91
C GLY A 114 -8.52 0.41 7.33
N TYR A 115 -7.21 0.69 7.22
CA TYR A 115 -6.25 -0.27 6.66
C TYR A 115 -5.62 -1.17 7.72
N GLY A 116 -5.34 -0.62 8.91
CA GLY A 116 -4.66 -1.37 9.97
C GLY A 116 -3.40 -2.07 9.42
N ASN A 117 -3.25 -3.35 9.75
CA ASN A 117 -2.16 -4.22 9.28
C ASN A 117 -2.50 -4.93 7.95
N ALA A 118 -3.29 -4.30 7.08
CA ALA A 118 -3.65 -4.91 5.81
C ALA A 118 -2.43 -5.02 4.88
N LEU A 119 -2.36 -6.13 4.13
CA LEU A 119 -1.38 -6.35 3.09
C LEU A 119 -1.55 -5.35 1.94
N PHE A 120 -0.49 -5.11 1.18
CA PHE A 120 -0.50 -4.24 0.02
C PHE A 120 -1.68 -4.47 -0.94
N PRO A 121 -2.00 -5.71 -1.38
CA PRO A 121 -3.12 -5.93 -2.29
C PRO A 121 -4.47 -5.50 -1.68
N THR A 122 -4.67 -5.69 -0.39
CA THR A 122 -5.88 -5.23 0.32
C THR A 122 -5.94 -3.70 0.37
N LYS A 123 -4.84 -3.03 0.69
CA LYS A 123 -4.74 -1.58 0.66
C LYS A 123 -5.02 -1.05 -0.74
N ARG A 124 -4.41 -1.66 -1.77
CA ARG A 124 -4.62 -1.32 -3.18
C ARG A 124 -6.10 -1.42 -3.57
N ARG A 125 -6.77 -2.53 -3.25
CA ARG A 125 -8.21 -2.69 -3.53
C ARG A 125 -9.04 -1.58 -2.88
N LYS A 126 -8.80 -1.31 -1.60
CA LYS A 126 -9.52 -0.25 -0.86
C LYS A 126 -9.28 1.16 -1.43
N ILE A 127 -8.09 1.46 -1.95
CA ILE A 127 -7.80 2.72 -2.65
C ILE A 127 -8.64 2.82 -3.93
N ILE A 128 -8.68 1.76 -4.73
CA ILE A 128 -9.46 1.71 -5.96
C ILE A 128 -10.96 1.89 -5.67
N GLU A 129 -11.50 1.18 -4.67
CA GLU A 129 -12.89 1.28 -4.25
C GLU A 129 -13.26 2.71 -3.83
N LYS A 130 -12.40 3.38 -3.06
CA LYS A 130 -12.64 4.76 -2.63
C LYS A 130 -12.54 5.76 -3.77
N ASP A 131 -11.57 5.59 -4.67
CA ASP A 131 -11.41 6.43 -5.85
C ASP A 131 -12.64 6.30 -6.78
N THR A 132 -13.11 5.08 -7.02
CA THR A 132 -14.32 4.83 -7.82
C THR A 132 -15.60 5.33 -7.17
N ALA A 133 -15.65 5.38 -5.85
CA ALA A 133 -16.74 6.01 -5.09
C ALA A 133 -16.66 7.55 -5.05
N GLY A 134 -15.71 8.15 -5.76
CA GLY A 134 -15.56 9.61 -5.86
C GLY A 134 -14.86 10.27 -4.66
N LYS A 135 -14.26 9.48 -3.75
CA LYS A 135 -13.43 10.06 -2.69
C LYS A 135 -12.13 10.58 -3.28
N PHE A 136 -11.73 11.77 -2.85
CA PHE A 136 -10.46 12.32 -3.29
C PHE A 136 -9.29 11.48 -2.73
N ILE A 137 -8.47 10.95 -3.62
CA ILE A 137 -7.21 10.28 -3.31
C ILE A 137 -6.09 11.07 -3.96
N PRO A 138 -5.00 11.41 -3.24
CA PRO A 138 -3.85 12.09 -3.83
C PRO A 138 -3.34 11.35 -5.06
N ILE A 139 -2.96 12.08 -6.10
CA ILE A 139 -2.47 11.47 -7.33
C ILE A 139 -1.20 10.64 -7.10
N CYS A 140 -0.32 11.08 -6.20
CA CYS A 140 0.86 10.33 -5.79
C CYS A 140 0.47 8.98 -5.14
N THR A 141 -0.54 8.99 -4.26
CA THR A 141 -1.07 7.77 -3.62
C THR A 141 -1.70 6.83 -4.63
N LYS A 142 -2.52 7.34 -5.55
CA LYS A 142 -3.03 6.50 -6.65
C LYS A 142 -1.91 5.90 -7.48
N ASN A 143 -0.94 6.70 -7.88
CA ASN A 143 0.16 6.26 -8.72
C ASN A 143 0.99 5.16 -8.06
N VAL A 144 1.22 5.23 -6.75
CA VAL A 144 1.98 4.20 -6.03
C VAL A 144 1.20 2.90 -5.90
N PHE A 145 -0.06 2.93 -5.49
CA PHE A 145 -0.88 1.72 -5.38
C PHE A 145 -1.23 1.09 -6.73
N LEU A 146 -1.30 1.87 -7.81
CA LEU A 146 -1.48 1.37 -9.17
C LEU A 146 -0.16 1.01 -9.86
N LYS A 147 0.99 1.30 -9.21
CA LYS A 147 2.34 1.09 -9.72
C LYS A 147 2.61 1.79 -11.06
N TYR A 148 2.07 2.98 -11.25
CA TYR A 148 2.29 3.76 -12.48
C TYR A 148 3.73 4.28 -12.64
N PHE A 149 4.53 4.22 -11.57
CA PHE A 149 5.97 4.52 -11.61
C PHE A 149 6.79 3.40 -12.26
N ASP A 150 6.23 2.20 -12.42
CA ASP A 150 6.93 1.06 -13.00
C ASP A 150 6.24 0.59 -14.29
N THR A 151 6.94 0.76 -15.41
CA THR A 151 6.46 0.34 -16.72
C THR A 151 6.82 -1.11 -17.07
N LYS A 152 7.60 -1.80 -16.23
CA LYS A 152 8.13 -3.14 -16.51
C LYS A 152 7.23 -4.29 -16.06
N GLY A 153 6.04 -3.99 -15.53
CA GLY A 153 5.03 -5.01 -15.26
C GLY A 153 5.26 -5.83 -13.98
N THR A 154 5.71 -5.18 -12.90
CA THR A 154 5.79 -5.83 -11.59
C THR A 154 4.42 -6.32 -11.10
N SER A 155 4.43 -7.33 -10.23
CA SER A 155 3.23 -7.91 -9.64
C SER A 155 2.33 -6.84 -9.01
N ARG A 156 1.04 -6.92 -9.29
CA ARG A 156 0.02 -6.01 -8.71
C ARG A 156 -0.41 -6.43 -7.31
N THR A 157 -0.03 -7.61 -6.88
CA THR A 157 -0.41 -8.19 -5.59
C THR A 157 0.72 -8.19 -4.56
N GLN A 158 1.90 -7.69 -4.94
CA GLN A 158 3.08 -7.67 -4.08
C GLN A 158 3.65 -6.26 -3.97
N TRP A 159 4.25 -5.94 -2.84
CA TRP A 159 5.08 -4.77 -2.63
C TRP A 159 6.44 -5.21 -2.13
N THR A 160 7.39 -5.28 -3.04
CA THR A 160 8.71 -5.84 -2.80
C THR A 160 9.74 -4.74 -2.51
N LYS A 161 10.90 -5.15 -2.01
CA LYS A 161 12.07 -4.25 -1.86
C LYS A 161 12.42 -3.52 -3.17
N GLN A 162 12.29 -4.20 -4.32
CA GLN A 162 12.52 -3.58 -5.62
C GLN A 162 11.50 -2.48 -5.93
N ASP A 163 10.23 -2.67 -5.53
CA ASP A 163 9.18 -1.65 -5.67
C ASP A 163 9.50 -0.41 -4.84
N ILE A 164 9.96 -0.61 -3.59
CA ILE A 164 10.39 0.48 -2.70
C ILE A 164 11.50 1.31 -3.35
N HIS A 165 12.53 0.65 -3.86
CA HIS A 165 13.65 1.33 -4.53
C HIS A 165 13.20 2.04 -5.82
N ASN A 166 12.38 1.39 -6.65
CA ASN A 166 11.88 1.98 -7.89
C ASN A 166 11.04 3.22 -7.61
N TYR A 167 10.18 3.16 -6.60
CA TYR A 167 9.34 4.30 -6.22
C TYR A 167 10.18 5.44 -5.61
N GLN A 168 11.16 5.13 -4.77
CA GLN A 168 12.09 6.13 -4.23
C GLN A 168 12.85 6.85 -5.36
N ASN A 169 13.35 6.11 -6.34
CA ASN A 169 14.03 6.69 -7.51
C ASN A 169 13.07 7.56 -8.34
N HIS A 170 11.82 7.11 -8.51
CA HIS A 170 10.80 7.89 -9.20
C HIS A 170 10.48 9.22 -8.49
N ILE A 171 10.41 9.23 -7.17
CA ILE A 171 10.27 10.46 -6.36
C ILE A 171 11.47 11.37 -6.60
N GLY A 172 12.70 10.85 -6.49
CA GLY A 172 13.93 11.61 -6.73
C GLY A 172 13.96 12.24 -8.11
N PHE A 173 13.66 11.47 -9.15
CA PHE A 173 13.57 11.96 -10.51
C PHE A 173 12.50 13.05 -10.69
N SER A 174 11.31 12.86 -10.09
CA SER A 174 10.22 13.84 -10.16
C SER A 174 10.57 15.17 -9.48
N LEU A 175 11.43 15.14 -8.47
CA LEU A 175 11.86 16.32 -7.72
C LEU A 175 13.14 16.95 -8.26
N GLU A 176 13.85 16.34 -9.20
CA GLU A 176 15.18 16.78 -9.67
C GLU A 176 15.18 18.25 -10.13
N SER A 177 14.11 18.67 -10.83
CA SER A 177 14.00 20.04 -11.32
C SER A 177 13.72 21.10 -10.22
N PHE A 178 13.30 20.66 -9.04
CA PHE A 178 12.95 21.51 -7.89
C PHE A 178 14.07 21.56 -6.85
N LEU A 179 15.06 20.67 -6.93
CA LEU A 179 16.15 20.63 -5.96
C LEU A 179 17.26 21.62 -6.37
N PRO A 180 17.74 22.48 -5.44
CA PRO A 180 18.73 23.52 -5.75
C PRO A 180 20.14 22.98 -6.09
N PHE A 181 20.41 21.71 -5.82
CA PHE A 181 21.71 21.09 -6.06
C PHE A 181 21.57 19.75 -6.80
N LYS A 182 22.23 19.63 -7.95
CA LYS A 182 22.52 18.33 -8.54
C LYS A 182 23.51 17.63 -7.60
N THR A 183 23.03 16.71 -6.79
CA THR A 183 23.93 15.79 -6.11
C THR A 183 24.53 14.90 -7.19
N ILE A 184 25.76 15.21 -7.62
CA ILE A 184 26.55 14.32 -8.47
C ILE A 184 26.87 13.11 -7.57
N VAL A 185 26.07 12.07 -7.66
CA VAL A 185 26.44 10.76 -7.13
C VAL A 185 27.52 10.25 -8.09
N SER A 186 28.78 10.48 -7.72
CA SER A 186 29.90 9.79 -8.34
C SER A 186 29.73 8.30 -8.03
N ASN A 187 29.43 7.50 -9.05
CA ASN A 187 29.59 6.07 -8.98
C ASN A 187 31.09 5.79 -8.83
N GLU A 188 31.52 5.35 -7.66
CA GLU A 188 32.73 4.54 -7.45
C GLU A 188 32.32 3.10 -7.13
#